data_b9600512219b86c935b9739070188749
#
_entry.id   b9600512219b86c935b9739070188749
#
_cell.length_a   1.000
_cell.length_b   1.000
_cell.length_c   1.000
_cell.angle_alpha   90.00
_cell.angle_beta   90.00
_cell.angle_gamma   90.00
#
_symmetry.space_group_name_H-M   'P 1'
#
loop_
_entity.id
_entity.type
_entity.pdbx_description
1 polymer ?
#
loop_
_entity_poly.entity_id
_entity_poly.type
_entity_poly.pdbx_seq_one_letter_code
_entity_poly.pdbx_strand_id
1 'polypeptide(L)'
;MSSPHSHVPPLEVREAAACMCDHGDTCSSYAPGHALHLIQARLASATPSDWADALVEASDERSGFVIVRTLADWTPVALWNGTGAAAAATPGTPVALHERYHVLAVGGARFNVLRG
;
A
#
# COMPACT_ATOMS: atom_id res chain seq x y z
N MET A 1 8.60 15.83 -23.57
CA MET A 1 8.66 15.66 -23.48
C MET A 1 8.67 15.15 -23.22
N SER A 2 8.49 15.15 -23.08
CA SER A 2 8.42 14.93 -22.87
C SER A 2 8.34 14.29 -22.64
N SER A 3 8.09 14.17 -22.51
CA SER A 3 7.86 13.77 -22.34
C SER A 3 7.69 13.22 -22.13
N PRO A 4 7.58 13.30 -22.13
CA PRO A 4 7.26 12.86 -21.93
C PRO A 4 6.93 12.20 -21.87
N HIS A 5 6.63 12.32 -21.96
CA HIS A 5 6.31 12.00 -21.97
C HIS A 5 5.84 11.41 -21.80
N SER A 6 5.47 11.49 -21.73
CA SER A 6 4.99 11.27 -21.61
C SER A 6 4.45 10.68 -21.39
N HIS A 7 3.94 10.65 -21.14
CA HIS A 7 3.55 10.22 -20.79
C HIS A 7 2.97 9.64 -20.30
N VAL A 8 2.48 10.43 -20.03
CA VAL A 8 1.88 9.74 -19.72
C VAL A 8 1.16 8.62 -19.14
N PRO A 9 0.16 8.38 -18.72
CA PRO A 9 -0.35 7.26 -18.00
C PRO A 9 0.57 6.07 -18.04
N PRO A 10 1.31 5.94 -19.02
CA PRO A 10 2.39 4.95 -19.00
C PRO A 10 3.33 5.13 -17.84
N LEU A 11 3.22 6.20 -17.11
CA LEU A 11 4.06 6.43 -15.95
C LEU A 11 3.90 5.33 -14.90
N GLU A 12 2.67 4.92 -14.63
CA GLU A 12 2.43 3.86 -13.67
C GLU A 12 2.99 2.53 -14.15
N VAL A 13 2.84 2.25 -15.43
CA VAL A 13 3.38 1.03 -16.02
C VAL A 13 4.89 1.04 -15.93
N ARG A 14 5.52 2.18 -16.18
CA ARG A 14 6.97 2.26 -16.10
C ARG A 14 7.49 2.09 -14.68
N GLU A 15 6.76 2.62 -13.70
CA GLU A 15 7.13 2.43 -12.31
C GLU A 15 7.05 0.95 -11.93
N ALA A 16 6.00 0.28 -12.35
CA ALA A 16 5.86 -1.14 -12.09
C ALA A 16 6.97 -1.93 -12.77
N ALA A 17 7.35 -1.55 -14.00
CA ALA A 17 8.41 -2.23 -14.71
C ALA A 17 9.78 -2.00 -14.07
N ALA A 18 9.98 -0.85 -13.42
CA ALA A 18 11.24 -0.54 -12.75
C ALA A 18 11.35 -1.16 -11.37
N CYS A 19 10.23 -1.58 -10.80
CA CYS A 19 10.20 -2.14 -9.46
C CYS A 19 10.39 -3.65 -9.52
N MET A 20 11.21 -4.19 -8.63
CA MET A 20 11.51 -5.61 -8.58
C MET A 20 10.52 -6.41 -7.75
N CYS A 21 9.56 -5.77 -7.09
CA CYS A 21 8.67 -6.48 -6.19
C CYS A 21 7.76 -7.49 -6.90
N ASP A 22 7.41 -7.24 -8.17
CA ASP A 22 6.61 -8.17 -8.94
C ASP A 22 7.36 -9.46 -9.30
N HIS A 23 8.68 -9.43 -9.18
CA HIS A 23 9.54 -10.58 -9.47
C HIS A 23 10.02 -11.27 -8.20
N GLY A 24 9.49 -10.88 -7.04
CA GLY A 24 9.88 -11.47 -5.77
C GLY A 24 11.18 -10.96 -5.20
N ASP A 25 11.82 -10.00 -5.86
CA ASP A 25 13.05 -9.40 -5.39
C ASP A 25 12.75 -8.19 -4.50
N THR A 26 13.80 -7.66 -3.87
CA THR A 26 13.68 -6.46 -3.05
C THR A 26 13.22 -5.29 -3.92
N CYS A 27 12.16 -4.62 -3.50
CA CYS A 27 11.63 -3.49 -4.23
C CYS A 27 12.60 -2.31 -4.16
N SER A 28 12.92 -1.74 -5.32
CA SER A 28 13.85 -0.61 -5.41
C SER A 28 13.14 0.74 -5.48
N SER A 29 11.81 0.74 -5.52
CA SER A 29 11.01 1.97 -5.64
C SER A 29 10.31 2.27 -4.32
N TYR A 30 10.24 3.55 -3.99
CA TYR A 30 9.45 4.04 -2.84
C TYR A 30 8.18 4.74 -3.29
N ALA A 31 7.79 4.57 -4.54
CA ALA A 31 6.51 5.07 -5.02
C ALA A 31 5.36 4.43 -4.23
N PRO A 32 4.17 5.05 -4.24
CA PRO A 32 3.02 4.49 -3.49
C PRO A 32 2.77 3.03 -3.87
N GLY A 33 2.59 2.19 -2.85
CA GLY A 33 2.36 0.77 -3.03
C GLY A 33 3.61 -0.08 -3.11
N HIS A 34 4.78 0.51 -3.20
CA HIS A 34 6.06 -0.21 -3.29
C HIS A 34 6.75 -0.29 -1.93
N ALA A 35 8.05 -0.11 -1.88
CA ALA A 35 8.78 -0.24 -0.62
C ALA A 35 8.44 0.90 0.34
N LEU A 36 8.45 0.59 1.64
CA LEU A 36 8.20 1.57 2.68
C LEU A 36 9.50 2.27 3.04
N HIS A 37 9.56 3.58 2.80
CA HIS A 37 10.74 4.36 3.15
C HIS A 37 10.77 4.61 4.68
N LEU A 38 11.97 4.63 5.24
CA LEU A 38 12.15 4.85 6.67
C LEU A 38 11.52 6.16 7.16
N ILE A 39 11.61 7.21 6.37
CA ILE A 39 11.02 8.51 6.72
C ILE A 39 9.50 8.41 6.75
N GLN A 40 8.91 7.73 5.77
CA GLN A 40 7.47 7.50 5.74
C GLN A 40 7.01 6.74 6.98
N ALA A 41 7.74 5.69 7.35
CA ALA A 41 7.43 4.91 8.54
C ALA A 41 7.51 5.75 9.81
N ARG A 42 8.51 6.61 9.91
CA ARG A 42 8.67 7.49 11.08
C ARG A 42 7.56 8.51 11.17
N LEU A 43 7.18 9.12 10.03
CA LEU A 43 6.10 10.10 10.00
C LEU A 43 4.78 9.46 10.39
N ALA A 44 4.52 8.26 9.92
CA ALA A 44 3.31 7.53 10.28
C ALA A 44 3.28 7.22 11.78
N SER A 45 4.41 6.81 12.35
CA SER A 45 4.49 6.52 13.79
C SER A 45 4.33 7.79 14.63
N ALA A 46 4.76 8.93 14.11
CA ALA A 46 4.70 10.20 14.86
C ALA A 46 3.32 10.87 14.79
N THR A 47 2.38 10.32 14.02
CA THR A 47 1.03 10.89 13.87
C THR A 47 -0.03 9.85 14.23
N PRO A 48 -0.13 9.46 15.50
CA PRO A 48 -1.02 8.35 15.89
C PRO A 48 -2.50 8.63 15.64
N SER A 49 -2.93 9.89 15.64
CA SER A 49 -4.34 10.22 15.42
C SER A 49 -4.78 10.00 13.97
N ASP A 50 -3.82 9.80 13.05
CA ASP A 50 -4.14 9.58 11.63
C ASP A 50 -4.26 8.09 11.29
N TRP A 51 -4.13 7.19 12.26
CA TRP A 51 -4.37 5.78 12.07
C TRP A 51 -5.86 5.46 12.23
N ALA A 52 -6.40 4.74 11.28
CA ALA A 52 -7.79 4.29 11.31
C ALA A 52 -7.81 2.77 11.41
N ASP A 53 -8.54 2.26 12.41
CA ASP A 53 -8.72 0.82 12.54
C ASP A 53 -9.64 0.30 11.45
N ALA A 54 -9.33 -0.88 10.93
CA ALA A 54 -10.08 -1.47 9.85
C ALA A 54 -10.01 -2.99 9.92
N LEU A 55 -10.88 -3.64 9.15
CA LEU A 55 -10.86 -5.08 8.96
C LEU A 55 -10.63 -5.38 7.49
N VAL A 56 -9.84 -6.41 7.22
CA VAL A 56 -9.65 -6.87 5.84
C VAL A 56 -10.92 -7.54 5.36
N GLU A 57 -11.46 -7.06 4.26
CA GLU A 57 -12.64 -7.65 3.63
C GLU A 57 -12.24 -8.67 2.58
N ALA A 58 -11.23 -8.34 1.77
CA ALA A 58 -10.76 -9.21 0.70
C ALA A 58 -9.30 -8.90 0.40
N SER A 59 -8.59 -9.90 -0.11
CA SER A 59 -7.22 -9.71 -0.56
C SER A 59 -6.94 -10.65 -1.71
N ASP A 60 -6.07 -10.21 -2.63
CA ASP A 60 -5.69 -11.00 -3.80
C ASP A 60 -4.18 -10.88 -3.97
N GLU A 61 -3.47 -11.97 -3.66
CA GLU A 61 -2.00 -11.96 -3.73
C GLU A 61 -1.50 -11.76 -5.15
N ARG A 62 -2.25 -12.19 -6.15
CA ARG A 62 -1.81 -12.09 -7.54
C ARG A 62 -1.78 -10.64 -8.01
N SER A 63 -2.80 -9.88 -7.68
CA SER A 63 -2.88 -8.47 -8.07
C SER A 63 -2.22 -7.55 -7.07
N GLY A 64 -2.10 -7.97 -5.82
CA GLY A 64 -1.59 -7.12 -4.74
C GLY A 64 -2.63 -6.23 -4.11
N PHE A 65 -3.90 -6.40 -4.46
CA PHE A 65 -4.97 -5.58 -3.89
C PHE A 65 -5.47 -6.13 -2.56
N VAL A 66 -5.78 -5.22 -1.66
CA VAL A 66 -6.39 -5.51 -0.37
C VAL A 66 -7.55 -4.52 -0.21
N ILE A 67 -8.72 -5.05 0.13
CA ILE A 67 -9.87 -4.21 0.43
C ILE A 67 -10.09 -4.28 1.94
N VAL A 68 -10.10 -3.12 2.59
CA VAL A 68 -10.34 -3.02 4.02
C VAL A 68 -11.59 -2.18 4.27
N ARG A 69 -12.27 -2.42 5.39
CA ARG A 69 -13.37 -1.59 5.84
C ARG A 69 -12.95 -0.89 7.12
N THR A 70 -13.06 0.42 7.12
CA THR A 70 -12.75 1.22 8.31
C THR A 70 -13.85 1.01 9.35
N LEU A 71 -13.46 0.87 10.61
CA LEU A 71 -14.43 0.58 11.68
C LEU A 71 -15.28 1.79 12.04
N ALA A 72 -14.74 3.00 11.83
CA ALA A 72 -15.44 4.21 12.24
C ALA A 72 -16.72 4.43 11.43
N ASP A 73 -16.67 4.25 10.12
CA ASP A 73 -17.81 4.52 9.26
C ASP A 73 -18.13 3.36 8.31
N TRP A 74 -17.42 2.24 8.47
CA TRP A 74 -17.61 1.02 7.69
C TRP A 74 -17.47 1.24 6.19
N THR A 75 -16.54 2.14 5.81
CA THR A 75 -16.30 2.48 4.42
C THR A 75 -15.26 1.54 3.81
N PRO A 76 -15.51 0.96 2.62
CA PRO A 76 -14.51 0.14 1.95
C PRO A 76 -13.43 1.02 1.32
N VAL A 77 -12.19 0.56 1.44
CA VAL A 77 -11.03 1.23 0.85
C VAL A 77 -10.21 0.20 0.12
N ALA A 78 -9.98 0.43 -1.18
CA ALA A 78 -9.14 -0.45 -1.98
C ALA A 78 -7.70 0.04 -1.90
N LEU A 79 -6.78 -0.87 -1.58
CA LEU A 79 -5.36 -0.56 -1.42
C LEU A 79 -4.55 -1.49 -2.28
N TRP A 80 -3.45 -0.99 -2.83
CA TRP A 80 -2.52 -1.82 -3.60
C TRP A 80 -1.14 -1.77 -2.97
N ASN A 81 -0.49 -2.93 -2.90
CA ASN A 81 0.89 -3.03 -2.45
C ASN A 81 1.55 -4.20 -3.16
N GLY A 82 2.75 -3.96 -3.70
CA GLY A 82 3.52 -4.96 -4.43
C GLY A 82 4.51 -5.73 -3.57
N THR A 83 4.60 -5.47 -2.26
CA THR A 83 5.65 -6.07 -1.42
C THR A 83 5.12 -7.09 -0.42
N GLY A 84 3.91 -7.60 -0.60
CA GLY A 84 3.41 -8.74 0.17
C GLY A 84 2.27 -8.45 1.13
N ALA A 85 1.69 -7.25 1.09
CA ALA A 85 0.59 -6.93 2.02
C ALA A 85 -0.60 -7.87 1.84
N ALA A 86 -0.93 -8.21 0.58
CA ALA A 86 -2.08 -9.08 0.30
C ALA A 86 -1.90 -10.48 0.88
N ALA A 87 -0.67 -10.97 0.92
CA ALA A 87 -0.39 -12.28 1.54
C ALA A 87 -0.53 -12.20 3.06
N ALA A 88 -0.14 -11.08 3.66
CA ALA A 88 -0.20 -10.90 5.11
C ALA A 88 -1.62 -10.59 5.58
N ALA A 89 -2.40 -9.89 4.76
CA ALA A 89 -3.72 -9.39 5.14
C ALA A 89 -4.81 -10.36 4.70
N THR A 90 -4.99 -11.44 5.44
CA THR A 90 -6.06 -12.40 5.15
C THR A 90 -7.42 -11.81 5.54
N PRO A 91 -8.52 -12.18 4.84
CA PRO A 91 -9.84 -11.68 5.17
C PRO A 91 -10.20 -11.91 6.65
N GLY A 92 -10.79 -10.89 7.26
CA GLY A 92 -11.14 -10.92 8.68
C GLY A 92 -10.04 -10.45 9.60
N THR A 93 -8.85 -10.16 9.10
CA THR A 93 -7.72 -9.71 9.92
C THR A 93 -7.90 -8.25 10.31
N PRO A 94 -7.74 -7.91 11.61
CA PRO A 94 -7.72 -6.49 12.02
C PRO A 94 -6.42 -5.84 11.53
N VAL A 95 -6.56 -4.64 10.98
CA VAL A 95 -5.43 -3.87 10.46
C VAL A 95 -5.60 -2.41 10.87
N ALA A 96 -4.58 -1.59 10.61
CA ALA A 96 -4.68 -0.17 10.79
C ALA A 96 -4.15 0.53 9.53
N LEU A 97 -4.89 1.52 9.06
CA LEU A 97 -4.51 2.27 7.88
C LEU A 97 -4.17 3.70 8.29
N HIS A 98 -2.94 4.13 7.98
CA HIS A 98 -2.55 5.51 8.17
C HIS A 98 -3.03 6.32 6.97
N GLU A 99 -4.02 7.17 7.20
CA GLU A 99 -4.71 7.84 6.09
C GLU A 99 -3.90 8.97 5.49
N ARG A 100 -2.96 9.52 6.26
CA ARG A 100 -2.16 10.64 5.78
C ARG A 100 -0.94 10.18 4.99
N TYR A 101 -0.22 9.18 5.50
CA TYR A 101 1.01 8.70 4.88
C TYR A 101 0.86 7.37 4.17
N HIS A 102 -0.37 6.84 4.09
CA HIS A 102 -0.71 5.65 3.31
C HIS A 102 0.12 4.43 3.70
N VAL A 103 0.11 4.12 4.98
CA VAL A 103 0.78 2.94 5.53
C VAL A 103 -0.28 1.98 6.07
N LEU A 104 -0.20 0.72 5.68
CA LEU A 104 -1.06 -0.32 6.21
C LEU A 104 -0.27 -1.15 7.20
N ALA A 105 -0.75 -1.24 8.44
CA ALA A 105 -0.16 -2.07 9.48
C ALA A 105 -0.94 -3.36 9.61
N VAL A 106 -0.26 -4.49 9.41
CA VAL A 106 -0.83 -5.82 9.50
C VAL A 106 0.03 -6.58 10.52
N GLY A 107 -0.50 -6.75 11.74
CA GLY A 107 0.30 -7.32 12.82
C GLY A 107 1.53 -6.47 13.07
N GLY A 108 2.71 -7.08 13.08
CA GLY A 108 3.96 -6.36 13.25
C GLY A 108 4.55 -5.80 11.96
N ALA A 109 3.90 -6.03 10.83
CA ALA A 109 4.42 -5.60 9.54
C ALA A 109 3.73 -4.31 9.09
N ARG A 110 4.46 -3.50 8.32
CA ARG A 110 3.93 -2.26 7.76
C ARG A 110 4.25 -2.19 6.28
N PHE A 111 3.29 -1.69 5.52
CA PHE A 111 3.37 -1.66 4.06
C PHE A 111 3.01 -0.28 3.54
N ASN A 112 3.77 0.17 2.54
CA ASN A 112 3.44 1.35 1.77
C ASN A 112 2.32 0.97 0.80
N VAL A 113 1.18 1.66 0.86
CA VAL A 113 0.02 1.29 0.03
C VAL A 113 -0.39 2.42 -0.88
N LEU A 114 -0.87 2.06 -2.07
CA LEU A 114 -1.49 2.98 -3.02
C LEU A 114 -2.99 2.86 -2.84
N ARG A 115 -3.63 3.99 -2.54
CA ARG A 115 -5.06 4.01 -2.37
C ARG A 115 -5.73 4.14 -3.72
N GLY A 116 -6.54 3.16 -4.05
CA GLY A 116 -7.21 3.10 -5.34
C GLY A 116 -8.68 3.33 -5.29
#